data_5f3d11afb1bc451a9b606a22fd29cba1
#
_entry.id   5f3d11afb1bc451a9b606a22fd29cba1
#
_cell.length_a   1.000
_cell.length_b   1.000
_cell.length_c   1.000
_cell.angle_alpha   90.00
_cell.angle_beta   90.00
_cell.angle_gamma   90.00
#
_symmetry.space_group_name_H-M   'P 1'
#
loop_
_entity.id
_entity.type
_entity.pdbx_description
1 polymer ?
#
loop_
_entity_poly.entity_id
_entity_poly.type
_entity_poly.pdbx_seq_one_letter_code
_entity_poly.pdbx_strand_id
1 'polypeptide(L)'
;MFKMRLFKKLTAIPYLLVIVALLMPLANVSCADDVIAEPNLYELASGLDLRQELKQPALGILEKMETGNPSAIEKFRQTMPHFPQMEPVPFLYVILAGAVIAGLFALFTPLGSIAMGMLTMVSLWFFLSKLAQINSAMGVSLLKVEPGIGIQAASFMILIGTAMNLATIIRPIVEEIKAKRAAKKAAGNS
;
A
#
# COMPACT_ATOMS: atom_id res chain seq x y z
N MET A 1 -28.27 -5.78 21.16
CA MET A 1 -27.33 -4.61 21.26
C MET A 1 -25.85 -4.98 21.36
N PHE A 2 -25.46 -6.02 22.09
CA PHE A 2 -24.07 -6.43 22.29
C PHE A 2 -23.34 -6.80 20.98
N LYS A 3 -23.95 -7.59 20.09
CA LYS A 3 -23.37 -8.00 18.80
C LYS A 3 -23.04 -6.82 17.86
N MET A 4 -23.83 -5.75 17.89
CA MET A 4 -23.61 -4.58 17.03
C MET A 4 -22.43 -3.71 17.51
N ARG A 5 -22.21 -3.63 18.82
CA ARG A 5 -21.04 -2.91 19.39
C ARG A 5 -19.73 -3.67 19.10
N LEU A 6 -19.76 -5.00 19.15
CA LEU A 6 -18.60 -5.83 18.84
C LEU A 6 -18.23 -5.72 17.35
N PHE A 7 -19.21 -5.74 16.46
CA PHE A 7 -18.99 -5.61 15.02
C PHE A 7 -18.35 -4.27 14.66
N LYS A 8 -18.78 -3.16 15.29
CA LYS A 8 -18.15 -1.84 15.10
C LYS A 8 -16.68 -1.82 15.50
N LYS A 9 -16.29 -2.51 16.58
CA LYS A 9 -14.90 -2.61 16.98
C LYS A 9 -14.06 -3.43 16.00
N LEU A 10 -14.65 -4.47 15.42
CA LEU A 10 -13.98 -5.29 14.41
C LEU A 10 -13.64 -4.52 13.11
N THR A 11 -14.41 -3.47 12.77
CA THR A 11 -14.13 -2.67 11.56
C THR A 11 -12.85 -1.85 11.63
N ALA A 12 -12.28 -1.66 12.82
CA ALA A 12 -10.99 -0.97 12.99
C ALA A 12 -9.79 -1.90 12.73
N ILE A 13 -9.95 -3.21 12.86
CA ILE A 13 -8.85 -4.19 12.71
C ILE A 13 -8.16 -4.10 11.34
N PRO A 14 -8.89 -4.05 10.20
CA PRO A 14 -8.25 -3.92 8.90
C PRO A 14 -7.32 -2.71 8.80
N TYR A 15 -7.71 -1.56 9.36
CA TYR A 15 -6.87 -0.35 9.35
C TYR A 15 -5.62 -0.49 10.22
N LEU A 16 -5.72 -1.24 11.31
CA LEU A 16 -4.56 -1.58 12.15
C LEU A 16 -3.58 -2.48 11.37
N LEU A 17 -4.11 -3.43 10.60
CA LEU A 17 -3.31 -4.27 9.71
C LEU A 17 -2.69 -3.48 8.55
N VAL A 18 -3.31 -2.40 8.09
CA VAL A 18 -2.69 -1.47 7.11
C VAL A 18 -1.40 -0.89 7.68
N ILE A 19 -1.39 -0.47 8.95
CA ILE A 19 -0.19 0.08 9.59
C ILE A 19 0.93 -0.96 9.59
N VAL A 20 0.62 -2.21 9.93
CA VAL A 20 1.59 -3.30 9.88
C VAL A 20 2.07 -3.56 8.45
N ALA A 21 1.17 -3.55 7.46
CA ALA A 21 1.51 -3.73 6.06
C ALA A 21 2.42 -2.62 5.52
N LEU A 22 2.25 -1.38 5.98
CA LEU A 22 3.11 -0.25 5.61
C LEU A 22 4.54 -0.33 6.19
N LEU A 23 4.75 -1.15 7.22
CA LEU A 23 6.09 -1.46 7.75
C LEU A 23 6.77 -2.59 6.97
N MET A 24 6.04 -3.33 6.14
CA MET A 24 6.60 -4.33 5.23
C MET A 24 7.20 -3.63 3.99
N PRO A 25 8.00 -4.34 3.16
CA PRO A 25 8.52 -3.78 1.92
C PRO A 25 7.42 -3.20 1.03
N LEU A 26 7.52 -1.90 0.70
CA LEU A 26 6.56 -1.21 -0.16
C LEU A 26 6.96 -1.26 -1.64
N ALA A 27 8.26 -1.41 -1.91
CA ALA A 27 8.78 -1.57 -3.24
C ALA A 27 9.86 -2.66 -3.25
N ASN A 28 9.98 -3.36 -4.36
CA ASN A 28 11.08 -4.26 -4.64
C ASN A 28 11.89 -3.65 -5.76
N VAL A 29 13.15 -3.37 -5.50
CA VAL A 29 14.09 -2.89 -6.50
C VAL A 29 14.92 -4.09 -6.94
N SER A 30 14.82 -4.47 -8.22
CA SER A 30 15.57 -5.57 -8.79
C SER A 30 16.52 -5.11 -9.89
N CYS A 31 17.65 -5.81 -10.01
CA CYS A 31 18.62 -5.63 -11.07
C CYS A 31 18.90 -6.99 -11.70
N ALA A 32 18.64 -7.12 -13.01
CA ALA A 32 18.83 -8.38 -13.75
C ALA A 32 18.17 -9.59 -13.06
N ASP A 33 16.91 -9.42 -12.58
CA ASP A 33 16.08 -10.40 -11.86
C ASP A 33 16.47 -10.70 -10.40
N ASP A 34 17.60 -10.18 -9.90
CA ASP A 34 17.95 -10.26 -8.47
C ASP A 34 17.40 -9.05 -7.71
N VAL A 35 16.69 -9.29 -6.59
CA VAL A 35 16.19 -8.22 -5.71
C VAL A 35 17.37 -7.65 -4.92
N ILE A 36 17.62 -6.34 -5.09
CA ILE A 36 18.75 -5.63 -4.50
C ILE A 36 18.36 -4.73 -3.33
N ALA A 37 17.09 -4.30 -3.26
CA ALA A 37 16.57 -3.52 -2.15
C ALA A 37 15.06 -3.74 -1.99
N GLU A 38 14.62 -3.76 -0.74
CA GLU A 38 13.21 -3.92 -0.35
C GLU A 38 12.79 -2.80 0.62
N PRO A 39 12.77 -1.54 0.16
CA PRO A 39 12.52 -0.42 1.06
C PRO A 39 11.12 -0.43 1.66
N ASN A 40 11.05 -0.14 2.95
CA ASN A 40 9.81 0.06 3.70
C ASN A 40 9.33 1.52 3.60
N LEU A 41 8.20 1.84 4.29
CA LEU A 41 7.62 3.18 4.27
C LEU A 41 8.61 4.25 4.73
N TYR A 42 9.36 3.99 5.81
CA TYR A 42 10.24 4.98 6.40
C TYR A 42 11.41 5.31 5.47
N GLU A 43 12.03 4.29 4.88
CA GLU A 43 13.15 4.43 3.94
C GLU A 43 12.72 5.21 2.68
N LEU A 44 11.55 4.87 2.10
CA LEU A 44 11.02 5.60 0.96
C LEU A 44 10.62 7.04 1.29
N ALA A 45 10.06 7.27 2.48
CA ALA A 45 9.63 8.61 2.89
C ALA A 45 10.80 9.53 3.19
N SER A 46 11.91 9.00 3.73
CA SER A 46 13.14 9.76 4.04
C SER A 46 14.07 9.90 2.83
N GLY A 47 13.84 9.15 1.78
CA GLY A 47 14.74 9.04 0.64
C GLY A 47 15.73 7.90 0.80
N LEU A 48 15.84 7.07 -0.23
CA LEU A 48 16.70 5.90 -0.25
C LEU A 48 17.97 6.23 -1.05
N ASP A 49 19.12 6.13 -0.41
CA ASP A 49 20.41 6.13 -1.11
C ASP A 49 20.73 4.71 -1.57
N LEU A 50 20.28 4.38 -2.77
CA LEU A 50 20.52 3.09 -3.40
C LEU A 50 22.02 2.71 -3.44
N ARG A 51 22.94 3.70 -3.37
CA ARG A 51 24.38 3.42 -3.34
C ARG A 51 24.81 2.75 -2.04
N GLN A 52 24.16 3.04 -0.93
CA GLN A 52 24.47 2.41 0.37
C GLN A 52 23.91 1.01 0.46
N GLU A 53 22.69 0.82 -0.03
CA GLU A 53 22.03 -0.49 -0.09
C GLU A 53 22.72 -1.43 -1.09
N LEU A 54 23.20 -0.90 -2.23
CA LEU A 54 23.89 -1.67 -3.26
C LEU A 54 25.32 -2.10 -2.88
N LYS A 55 25.93 -1.54 -1.83
CA LYS A 55 27.32 -1.87 -1.49
C LYS A 55 27.56 -3.35 -1.15
N GLN A 56 26.60 -4.03 -0.55
CA GLN A 56 26.76 -5.45 -0.19
C GLN A 56 26.27 -6.44 -1.26
N PRO A 57 25.04 -6.32 -1.80
CA PRO A 57 24.59 -7.21 -2.87
C PRO A 57 25.31 -6.94 -4.20
N ALA A 58 25.71 -5.69 -4.48
CA ALA A 58 26.45 -5.35 -5.70
C ALA A 58 27.80 -6.07 -5.80
N LEU A 59 28.48 -6.31 -4.68
CA LEU A 59 29.71 -7.12 -4.66
C LEU A 59 29.43 -8.57 -5.07
N GLY A 60 28.36 -9.18 -4.60
CA GLY A 60 27.95 -10.53 -4.98
C GLY A 60 27.48 -10.64 -6.43
N ILE A 61 26.83 -9.59 -6.96
CA ILE A 61 26.43 -9.50 -8.38
C ILE A 61 27.65 -9.28 -9.26
N LEU A 62 28.59 -8.42 -8.84
CA LEU A 62 29.86 -8.21 -9.53
C LEU A 62 30.68 -9.51 -9.59
N GLU A 63 30.73 -10.26 -8.50
CA GLU A 63 31.44 -11.56 -8.46
C GLU A 63 30.79 -12.60 -9.40
N LYS A 64 29.46 -12.65 -9.46
CA LYS A 64 28.73 -13.50 -10.43
C LYS A 64 28.93 -13.02 -11.88
N MET A 65 28.99 -11.71 -12.12
CA MET A 65 29.23 -11.14 -13.46
C MET A 65 30.69 -11.30 -13.90
N GLU A 66 31.65 -11.26 -12.98
CA GLU A 66 33.08 -11.45 -13.26
C GLU A 66 33.37 -12.82 -13.85
N THR A 67 32.59 -13.83 -13.47
CA THR A 67 32.67 -15.17 -14.05
C THR A 67 31.97 -15.30 -15.42
N GLY A 68 31.16 -14.33 -15.85
CA GLY A 68 30.31 -14.43 -17.04
C GLY A 68 30.61 -13.47 -18.18
N ASN A 69 30.88 -12.20 -17.90
CA ASN A 69 31.03 -11.21 -18.98
C ASN A 69 31.73 -9.90 -18.53
N PRO A 70 33.04 -9.72 -18.76
CA PRO A 70 33.82 -8.55 -18.29
C PRO A 70 33.32 -7.21 -18.85
N SER A 71 32.69 -7.21 -20.03
CA SER A 71 32.15 -5.97 -20.62
C SER A 71 30.88 -5.44 -19.92
N ALA A 72 30.15 -6.28 -19.22
CA ALA A 72 29.00 -5.89 -18.42
C ALA A 72 29.42 -5.16 -17.14
N ILE A 73 30.55 -5.55 -16.54
CA ILE A 73 31.12 -4.93 -15.35
C ILE A 73 31.56 -3.50 -15.62
N GLU A 74 32.21 -3.28 -16.77
CA GLU A 74 32.68 -1.94 -17.15
C GLU A 74 31.47 -1.00 -17.35
N LYS A 75 30.41 -1.46 -18.02
CA LYS A 75 29.16 -0.71 -18.16
C LYS A 75 28.50 -0.44 -16.80
N PHE A 76 28.46 -1.42 -15.93
CA PHE A 76 27.90 -1.27 -14.59
C PHE A 76 28.70 -0.26 -13.75
N ARG A 77 30.03 -0.32 -13.76
CA ARG A 77 30.90 0.65 -13.10
C ARG A 77 30.72 2.07 -13.63
N GLN A 78 30.56 2.23 -14.94
CA GLN A 78 30.29 3.53 -15.56
C GLN A 78 28.91 4.08 -15.21
N THR A 79 27.94 3.21 -14.99
CA THR A 79 26.56 3.58 -14.63
C THR A 79 26.39 3.84 -13.13
N MET A 80 27.20 3.22 -12.26
CA MET A 80 27.14 3.39 -10.80
C MET A 80 27.19 4.85 -10.30
N PRO A 81 28.02 5.76 -10.86
CA PRO A 81 28.02 7.16 -10.43
C PRO A 81 26.71 7.90 -10.70
N HIS A 82 25.90 7.39 -11.61
CA HIS A 82 24.66 8.00 -12.09
C HIS A 82 23.40 7.32 -11.52
N PHE A 83 23.55 6.43 -10.53
CA PHE A 83 22.39 5.84 -9.87
C PHE A 83 21.54 6.95 -9.25
N PRO A 84 20.29 7.09 -9.67
CA PRO A 84 19.43 8.14 -9.14
C PRO A 84 19.21 7.90 -7.65
N GLN A 85 19.45 8.93 -6.86
CA GLN A 85 18.93 8.96 -5.50
C GLN A 85 17.42 8.98 -5.62
N MET A 86 16.74 8.06 -4.96
CA MET A 86 15.29 8.15 -4.84
C MET A 86 14.97 9.36 -3.98
N GLU A 87 14.37 10.39 -4.61
CA GLU A 87 13.89 11.56 -3.89
C GLU A 87 12.95 11.15 -2.74
N PRO A 88 13.07 11.82 -1.58
CA PRO A 88 12.17 11.56 -0.47
C PRO A 88 10.71 11.69 -0.91
N VAL A 89 9.89 10.74 -0.51
CA VAL A 89 8.45 10.73 -0.82
C VAL A 89 7.65 10.96 0.47
N PRO A 90 7.70 12.19 1.03
CA PRO A 90 7.12 12.48 2.35
C PRO A 90 5.61 12.29 2.41
N PHE A 91 4.93 12.29 1.26
CA PHE A 91 3.50 12.05 1.24
C PHE A 91 3.11 10.62 1.69
N LEU A 92 4.05 9.68 1.78
CA LEU A 92 3.82 8.36 2.37
C LEU A 92 3.40 8.46 3.83
N TYR A 93 3.86 9.47 4.56
CA TYR A 93 3.36 9.75 5.92
C TYR A 93 1.88 10.17 5.92
N VAL A 94 1.39 10.77 4.84
CA VAL A 94 -0.05 11.09 4.70
C VAL A 94 -0.87 9.80 4.56
N ILE A 95 -0.34 8.78 3.88
CA ILE A 95 -0.98 7.46 3.79
C ILE A 95 -1.06 6.82 5.17
N LEU A 96 0.04 6.85 5.93
CA LEU A 96 0.08 6.32 7.29
C LEU A 96 -0.90 7.05 8.20
N ALA A 97 -0.87 8.39 8.21
CA ALA A 97 -1.79 9.22 8.99
C ALA A 97 -3.24 8.97 8.59
N GLY A 98 -3.53 8.86 7.29
CA GLY A 98 -4.84 8.55 6.76
C GLY A 98 -5.36 7.19 7.25
N ALA A 99 -4.52 6.16 7.27
CA ALA A 99 -4.88 4.84 7.80
C ALA A 99 -5.18 4.87 9.29
N VAL A 100 -4.37 5.58 10.09
CA VAL A 100 -4.59 5.78 11.54
C VAL A 100 -5.90 6.50 11.79
N ILE A 101 -6.15 7.61 11.10
CA ILE A 101 -7.37 8.42 11.24
C ILE A 101 -8.59 7.61 10.80
N ALA A 102 -8.50 6.87 9.68
CA ALA A 102 -9.58 5.99 9.24
C ALA A 102 -9.92 4.92 10.28
N GLY A 103 -8.90 4.32 10.91
CA GLY A 103 -9.08 3.35 12.00
C GLY A 103 -9.73 3.96 13.23
N LEU A 104 -9.33 5.17 13.63
CA LEU A 104 -9.98 5.90 14.72
C LEU A 104 -11.44 6.22 14.39
N PHE A 105 -11.72 6.74 13.21
CA PHE A 105 -13.09 6.99 12.79
C PHE A 105 -13.95 5.73 12.71
N ALA A 106 -13.38 4.58 12.39
CA ALA A 106 -14.11 3.30 12.38
C ALA A 106 -14.73 2.97 13.73
N LEU A 107 -14.13 3.45 14.83
CA LEU A 107 -14.67 3.24 16.18
C LEU A 107 -15.86 4.16 16.49
N PHE A 108 -15.90 5.36 15.91
CA PHE A 108 -16.87 6.40 16.25
C PHE A 108 -17.89 6.63 15.12
N THR A 109 -17.42 6.88 13.92
CA THR A 109 -18.23 7.29 12.75
C THR A 109 -17.85 6.49 11.50
N PRO A 110 -18.68 5.50 11.11
CA PRO A 110 -18.36 4.69 9.93
C PRO A 110 -18.23 5.52 8.64
N LEU A 111 -18.96 6.64 8.54
CA LEU A 111 -18.92 7.53 7.38
C LEU A 111 -17.56 8.24 7.28
N GLY A 112 -17.03 8.73 8.40
CA GLY A 112 -15.69 9.34 8.47
C GLY A 112 -14.60 8.34 8.11
N SER A 113 -14.73 7.09 8.59
CA SER A 113 -13.81 6.02 8.25
C SER A 113 -13.79 5.69 6.76
N ILE A 114 -14.98 5.65 6.11
CA ILE A 114 -15.07 5.42 4.66
C ILE A 114 -14.39 6.54 3.89
N ALA A 115 -14.67 7.80 4.25
CA ALA A 115 -14.08 8.97 3.58
C ALA A 115 -12.54 8.95 3.68
N MET A 116 -11.99 8.71 4.88
CA MET A 116 -10.55 8.62 5.10
C MET A 116 -9.95 7.37 4.45
N GLY A 117 -10.63 6.24 4.45
CA GLY A 117 -10.20 5.02 3.76
C GLY A 117 -10.10 5.25 2.25
N MET A 118 -11.08 5.92 1.65
CA MET A 118 -11.04 6.28 0.23
C MET A 118 -9.88 7.24 -0.09
N LEU A 119 -9.66 8.26 0.75
CA LEU A 119 -8.54 9.19 0.59
C LEU A 119 -7.19 8.44 0.64
N THR A 120 -7.04 7.54 1.61
CA THR A 120 -5.85 6.71 1.75
C THR A 120 -5.64 5.81 0.52
N MET A 121 -6.71 5.24 -0.03
CA MET A 121 -6.66 4.41 -1.24
C MET A 121 -6.23 5.23 -2.47
N VAL A 122 -6.77 6.44 -2.65
CA VAL A 122 -6.36 7.35 -3.73
C VAL A 122 -4.88 7.72 -3.59
N SER A 123 -4.42 7.99 -2.36
CA SER A 123 -3.01 8.28 -2.09
C SER A 123 -2.09 7.10 -2.41
N LEU A 124 -2.51 5.86 -2.09
CA LEU A 124 -1.79 4.64 -2.48
C LEU A 124 -1.72 4.49 -4.00
N TRP A 125 -2.82 4.73 -4.70
CA TRP A 125 -2.85 4.66 -6.16
C TRP A 125 -1.94 5.72 -6.79
N PHE A 126 -1.91 6.92 -6.22
CA PHE A 126 -0.98 7.95 -6.65
C PHE A 126 0.49 7.53 -6.45
N PHE A 127 0.80 6.87 -5.34
CA PHE A 127 2.13 6.30 -5.10
C PHE A 127 2.50 5.23 -6.13
N LEU A 128 1.58 4.31 -6.45
CA LEU A 128 1.80 3.30 -7.50
C LEU A 128 2.06 3.94 -8.86
N SER A 129 1.34 5.02 -9.19
CA SER A 129 1.57 5.77 -10.43
C SER A 129 2.96 6.42 -10.45
N LYS A 130 3.45 6.90 -9.31
CA LYS A 130 4.82 7.42 -9.18
C LYS A 130 5.87 6.33 -9.36
N LEU A 131 5.68 5.14 -8.79
CA LEU A 131 6.57 4.00 -9.02
C LEU A 131 6.64 3.62 -10.50
N ALA A 132 5.51 3.60 -11.19
CA ALA A 132 5.47 3.33 -12.62
C ALA A 132 6.21 4.41 -13.45
N GLN A 133 6.11 5.68 -13.06
CA GLN A 133 6.85 6.77 -13.69
C GLN A 133 8.37 6.64 -13.49
N ILE A 134 8.81 6.21 -12.30
CA ILE A 134 10.23 5.96 -12.01
C ILE A 134 10.77 4.88 -12.95
N ASN A 135 10.05 3.78 -13.14
CA ASN A 135 10.43 2.74 -14.07
C ASN A 135 10.59 3.26 -15.51
N SER A 136 9.67 4.11 -15.97
CA SER A 136 9.75 4.68 -17.32
C SER A 136 10.87 5.71 -17.49
N ALA A 137 11.21 6.46 -16.43
CA ALA A 137 12.24 7.48 -16.45
C ALA A 137 13.65 6.90 -16.38
N MET A 138 13.83 5.76 -15.70
CA MET A 138 15.15 5.16 -15.54
C MET A 138 15.73 4.63 -16.86
N GLY A 139 14.94 4.36 -17.89
CA GLY A 139 15.40 4.00 -19.25
C GLY A 139 16.42 2.85 -19.34
N VAL A 140 16.85 2.34 -18.19
CA VAL A 140 17.86 1.30 -18.03
C VAL A 140 17.12 -0.02 -17.89
N SER A 141 17.18 -0.82 -18.91
CA SER A 141 16.53 -2.14 -18.97
C SER A 141 16.95 -3.13 -17.86
N LEU A 142 17.93 -2.74 -17.04
CA LEU A 142 18.50 -3.59 -15.98
C LEU A 142 17.88 -3.33 -14.59
N LEU A 143 17.27 -2.17 -14.36
CA LEU A 143 16.73 -1.81 -13.05
C LEU A 143 15.21 -1.75 -13.14
N LYS A 144 14.53 -2.53 -12.30
CA LYS A 144 13.08 -2.64 -12.25
C LYS A 144 12.60 -2.38 -10.83
N VAL A 145 11.63 -1.49 -10.69
CA VAL A 145 10.98 -1.22 -9.41
C VAL A 145 9.54 -1.76 -9.46
N GLU A 146 9.25 -2.73 -8.63
CA GLU A 146 7.92 -3.34 -8.54
C GLU A 146 7.25 -3.00 -7.21
N PRO A 147 5.90 -2.96 -7.16
CA PRO A 147 5.19 -2.79 -5.89
C PRO A 147 5.44 -3.98 -4.98
N GLY A 148 5.93 -3.70 -3.78
CA GLY A 148 6.18 -4.70 -2.75
C GLY A 148 4.91 -5.27 -2.12
N ILE A 149 5.06 -6.32 -1.34
CA ILE A 149 3.97 -7.01 -0.66
C ILE A 149 3.22 -6.10 0.31
N GLY A 150 3.91 -5.12 0.91
CA GLY A 150 3.33 -4.15 1.84
C GLY A 150 2.22 -3.31 1.20
N ILE A 151 2.42 -2.82 -0.03
CA ILE A 151 1.41 -2.06 -0.77
C ILE A 151 0.20 -2.93 -1.12
N GLN A 152 0.43 -4.15 -1.58
CA GLN A 152 -0.65 -5.06 -1.95
C GLN A 152 -1.50 -5.40 -0.72
N ALA A 153 -0.85 -5.73 0.40
CA ALA A 153 -1.53 -6.01 1.66
C ALA A 153 -2.28 -4.78 2.19
N ALA A 154 -1.66 -3.59 2.18
CA ALA A 154 -2.30 -2.35 2.62
C ALA A 154 -3.55 -2.02 1.78
N SER A 155 -3.46 -2.11 0.46
CA SER A 155 -4.59 -1.88 -0.45
C SER A 155 -5.75 -2.83 -0.16
N PHE A 156 -5.45 -4.10 0.01
CA PHE A 156 -6.46 -5.12 0.31
C PHE A 156 -7.14 -4.88 1.66
N MET A 157 -6.36 -4.53 2.69
CA MET A 157 -6.90 -4.25 4.03
C MET A 157 -7.75 -2.98 4.07
N ILE A 158 -7.37 -1.92 3.32
CA ILE A 158 -8.20 -0.71 3.19
C ILE A 158 -9.54 -1.04 2.53
N LEU A 159 -9.54 -1.85 1.47
CA LEU A 159 -10.76 -2.28 0.81
C LEU A 159 -11.68 -3.06 1.77
N ILE A 160 -11.14 -4.02 2.53
CA ILE A 160 -11.90 -4.76 3.53
C ILE A 160 -12.47 -3.82 4.59
N GLY A 161 -11.65 -2.93 5.16
CA GLY A 161 -12.08 -1.98 6.18
C GLY A 161 -13.20 -1.06 5.68
N THR A 162 -13.06 -0.54 4.46
CA THR A 162 -14.07 0.31 3.83
C THR A 162 -15.37 -0.46 3.56
N ALA A 163 -15.29 -1.69 3.03
CA ALA A 163 -16.45 -2.54 2.79
C ALA A 163 -17.18 -2.92 4.10
N MET A 164 -16.44 -3.25 5.16
CA MET A 164 -17.01 -3.52 6.48
C MET A 164 -17.75 -2.31 7.06
N ASN A 165 -17.17 -1.09 6.94
CA ASN A 165 -17.83 0.13 7.38
C ASN A 165 -19.07 0.45 6.54
N LEU A 166 -19.02 0.23 5.23
CA LEU A 166 -20.17 0.38 4.35
C LEU A 166 -21.30 -0.58 4.73
N ALA A 167 -20.97 -1.83 5.04
CA ALA A 167 -21.93 -2.82 5.51
C ALA A 167 -22.64 -2.40 6.82
N THR A 168 -21.94 -1.68 7.72
CA THR A 168 -22.57 -1.17 8.96
C THR A 168 -23.61 -0.09 8.69
N ILE A 169 -23.48 0.67 7.60
CA ILE A 169 -24.44 1.71 7.18
C ILE A 169 -25.61 1.10 6.41
N ILE A 170 -25.32 0.20 5.49
CA ILE A 170 -26.35 -0.36 4.59
C ILE A 170 -27.29 -1.30 5.33
N ARG A 171 -26.79 -2.09 6.26
CA ARG A 171 -27.57 -3.12 6.97
C ARG A 171 -28.84 -2.57 7.64
N PRO A 172 -28.79 -1.52 8.49
CA PRO A 172 -30.01 -0.98 9.12
C PRO A 172 -31.00 -0.42 8.09
N ILE A 173 -30.53 0.18 7.01
CA ILE A 173 -31.37 0.72 5.93
C ILE A 173 -32.14 -0.44 5.24
N VAL A 174 -31.45 -1.52 4.94
CA VAL A 174 -32.07 -2.70 4.31
C VAL A 174 -33.08 -3.36 5.27
N GLU A 175 -32.78 -3.44 6.56
CA GLU A 175 -33.71 -3.98 7.57
C GLU A 175 -34.96 -3.12 7.68
N GLU A 176 -34.85 -1.79 7.66
CA GLU A 176 -35.99 -0.86 7.69
C GLU A 176 -36.87 -1.00 6.44
N ILE A 177 -36.24 -1.08 5.25
CA ILE A 177 -36.97 -1.28 3.97
C ILE A 177 -37.74 -2.62 4.00
N LYS A 178 -37.11 -3.69 4.52
CA LYS A 178 -37.77 -4.98 4.63
C LYS A 178 -38.95 -4.92 5.59
N ALA A 179 -38.82 -4.26 6.73
CA ALA A 179 -39.89 -4.08 7.71
C ALA A 179 -41.09 -3.29 7.11
N LYS A 180 -40.79 -2.19 6.41
CA LYS A 180 -41.82 -1.40 5.71
C LYS A 180 -42.56 -2.20 4.63
N ARG A 181 -41.82 -3.03 3.87
CA ARG A 181 -42.46 -3.92 2.86
C ARG A 181 -43.33 -5.00 3.49
N ALA A 182 -42.90 -5.59 4.60
CA ALA A 182 -43.69 -6.59 5.32
C ALA A 182 -44.98 -5.98 5.90
N ALA A 183 -44.91 -4.80 6.50
CA ALA A 183 -46.06 -4.08 7.01
C ALA A 183 -47.08 -3.74 5.90
N LYS A 184 -46.60 -3.26 4.73
CA LYS A 184 -47.46 -2.96 3.58
C LYS A 184 -48.17 -4.22 3.03
N LYS A 185 -47.49 -5.37 3.05
CA LYS A 185 -48.07 -6.65 2.62
C LYS A 185 -49.16 -7.15 3.60
N ALA A 186 -48.96 -6.96 4.89
CA ALA A 186 -49.94 -7.31 5.91
C ALA A 186 -51.22 -6.44 5.83
N ALA A 187 -51.05 -5.13 5.57
CA ALA A 187 -52.16 -4.18 5.42
C ALA A 187 -52.95 -4.34 4.11
N GLY A 188 -52.33 -4.90 3.06
CA GLY A 188 -53.02 -5.13 1.78
C GLY A 188 -53.77 -6.45 1.65
N ASN A 189 -53.68 -7.32 2.66
CA ASN A 189 -54.39 -8.62 2.73
C ASN A 189 -55.58 -8.62 3.71
N SER A 190 -55.89 -7.46 4.31
CA SER A 190 -57.09 -7.22 5.13
C SER A 190 -58.09 -6.42 4.31
#